data_a5c2616077310a5451d22cacaf912389
#
_entry.id   a5c2616077310a5451d22cacaf912389
#
_cell.length_a   1.000
_cell.length_b   1.000
_cell.length_c   1.000
_cell.angle_alpha   90.00
_cell.angle_beta   90.00
_cell.angle_gamma   90.00
#
_symmetry.space_group_name_H-M   'P 1'
#
loop_
_entity.id
_entity.type
_entity.pdbx_description
1 polymer ?
#
loop_
_entity_poly.entity_id
_entity_poly.type
_entity_poly.pdbx_seq_one_letter_code
_entity_poly.pdbx_strand_id
1 'polypeptide(L)'
;MLIAGGGYADIPLILSAKKLGYHVITTGNRPNELGHLYSDEYHQADYSDIKAMLTLSKQLNISAICACCNDFSALSSAYIAENLGLPGHDSYETAKIIHHKDLYRQFALKHGISSPIAMGFKNIKEALYRIESLSFPLVIKPVDLTGGKGISTIKNIKQAKPALKKAFSASYTKRIVVEEFIIGNRHGFSAFLHNGHIVFFFSDNEHYFKNPYLVSAASTPSIVSSAIEKKLCLESEKIANLLSLKTGIFHVQYILRKEEPVIIEICRRAPGDLYIKLVEQATGVLYSDWIVKASAGLDCNGLSHAKPKGFFTRHCVMSAKFGKITNVIFDASIEKNIIDKLMWWKKGDDVSDVMTSKFGIVFLKFDSMKEMLTKTERMQELIHVEVE
;
A
#
# COMPACT_ATOMS: atom_id res chain seq x y z
N MET A 1 -10.03 -12.44 -16.90
CA MET A 1 -8.97 -11.63 -16.22
C MET A 1 -8.54 -12.34 -14.93
N LEU A 2 -7.25 -12.43 -14.67
CA LEU A 2 -6.72 -12.91 -13.40
C LEU A 2 -6.47 -11.72 -12.46
N ILE A 3 -7.06 -11.72 -11.26
CA ILE A 3 -6.66 -10.86 -10.15
C ILE A 3 -5.68 -11.68 -9.31
N ALA A 4 -4.42 -11.24 -9.23
CA ALA A 4 -3.38 -11.97 -8.53
C ALA A 4 -3.47 -11.76 -7.01
N GLY A 5 -4.59 -12.16 -6.41
CA GLY A 5 -5.00 -12.04 -5.03
C GLY A 5 -6.50 -12.21 -4.88
N GLY A 6 -7.04 -12.04 -3.67
CA GLY A 6 -8.46 -12.18 -3.35
C GLY A 6 -8.78 -11.79 -1.92
N GLY A 7 -7.98 -10.88 -1.35
CA GLY A 7 -8.26 -10.32 -0.04
C GLY A 7 -9.45 -9.34 -0.06
N TYR A 8 -9.90 -8.91 1.13
CA TYR A 8 -10.98 -7.93 1.24
C TYR A 8 -10.65 -6.60 0.52
N ALA A 9 -9.37 -6.22 0.49
CA ALA A 9 -8.93 -4.99 -0.15
C ALA A 9 -9.05 -5.04 -1.68
N ASP A 10 -9.11 -6.24 -2.26
CA ASP A 10 -9.19 -6.47 -3.70
C ASP A 10 -10.63 -6.46 -4.23
N ILE A 11 -11.64 -6.48 -3.35
CA ILE A 11 -13.06 -6.51 -3.75
C ILE A 11 -13.41 -5.40 -4.75
N PRO A 12 -12.98 -4.13 -4.60
CA PRO A 12 -13.27 -3.10 -5.60
C PRO A 12 -12.71 -3.42 -6.98
N LEU A 13 -11.52 -4.02 -7.07
CA LEU A 13 -10.91 -4.42 -8.35
C LEU A 13 -11.66 -5.58 -9.00
N ILE A 14 -12.06 -6.57 -8.19
CA ILE A 14 -12.84 -7.74 -8.65
C ILE A 14 -14.18 -7.27 -9.23
N LEU A 15 -14.92 -6.44 -8.50
CA LEU A 15 -16.21 -5.91 -8.94
C LEU A 15 -16.09 -5.03 -10.18
N SER A 16 -15.04 -4.21 -10.25
CA SER A 16 -14.74 -3.40 -11.43
C SER A 16 -14.44 -4.26 -12.65
N ALA A 17 -13.63 -5.30 -12.51
CA ALA A 17 -13.32 -6.22 -13.61
C ALA A 17 -14.60 -6.93 -14.13
N LYS A 18 -15.48 -7.38 -13.24
CA LYS A 18 -16.79 -7.95 -13.63
C LYS A 18 -17.66 -6.94 -14.35
N LYS A 19 -17.75 -5.70 -13.84
CA LYS A 19 -18.49 -4.60 -14.50
C LYS A 19 -17.96 -4.29 -15.89
N LEU A 20 -16.66 -4.44 -16.13
CA LEU A 20 -16.03 -4.30 -17.44
C LEU A 20 -16.22 -5.53 -18.36
N GLY A 21 -16.98 -6.53 -17.94
CA GLY A 21 -17.32 -7.71 -18.72
C GLY A 21 -16.33 -8.86 -18.67
N TYR A 22 -15.35 -8.82 -17.77
CA TYR A 22 -14.42 -9.93 -17.60
C TYR A 22 -15.02 -11.07 -16.76
N HIS A 23 -14.75 -12.30 -17.15
CA HIS A 23 -14.79 -13.45 -16.28
C HIS A 23 -13.57 -13.34 -15.33
N VAL A 24 -13.82 -13.21 -14.03
CA VAL A 24 -12.81 -12.86 -13.03
C VAL A 24 -12.37 -14.09 -12.26
N ILE A 25 -11.09 -14.38 -12.37
CA ILE A 25 -10.41 -15.45 -11.64
C ILE A 25 -9.56 -14.81 -10.56
N THR A 26 -9.67 -15.29 -9.31
CA THR A 26 -8.81 -14.87 -8.20
C THR A 26 -7.86 -16.00 -7.80
N THR A 27 -6.73 -15.63 -7.20
CA THR A 27 -5.73 -16.58 -6.70
C THR A 27 -5.15 -16.10 -5.37
N GLY A 28 -4.51 -16.99 -4.66
CA GLY A 28 -3.88 -16.74 -3.37
C GLY A 28 -3.66 -18.05 -2.63
N ASN A 29 -2.84 -18.04 -1.58
CA ASN A 29 -2.58 -19.22 -0.74
C ASN A 29 -3.57 -19.38 0.42
N ARG A 30 -4.56 -18.47 0.54
CA ARG A 30 -5.58 -18.47 1.59
C ARG A 30 -6.99 -18.56 0.99
N PRO A 31 -7.58 -19.76 0.93
CA PRO A 31 -8.86 -19.98 0.22
C PRO A 31 -10.06 -19.27 0.87
N ASN A 32 -9.95 -18.88 2.13
CA ASN A 32 -11.06 -18.27 2.89
C ASN A 32 -11.02 -16.73 2.89
N GLU A 33 -10.21 -16.09 2.02
CA GLU A 33 -10.20 -14.64 1.93
C GLU A 33 -11.47 -14.12 1.27
N LEU A 34 -11.97 -12.99 1.78
CA LEU A 34 -13.30 -12.45 1.45
C LEU A 34 -13.48 -12.11 -0.05
N GLY A 35 -12.42 -11.67 -0.71
CA GLY A 35 -12.50 -11.29 -2.12
C GLY A 35 -12.84 -12.45 -3.06
N HIS A 36 -12.46 -13.69 -2.70
CA HIS A 36 -12.79 -14.87 -3.50
C HIS A 36 -14.30 -15.09 -3.66
N LEU A 37 -15.11 -14.63 -2.70
CA LEU A 37 -16.58 -14.72 -2.76
C LEU A 37 -17.18 -13.83 -3.87
N TYR A 38 -16.44 -12.89 -4.40
CA TYR A 38 -16.88 -11.94 -5.43
C TYR A 38 -16.37 -12.28 -6.82
N SER A 39 -15.38 -13.20 -6.94
CA SER A 39 -14.88 -13.68 -8.24
C SER A 39 -15.79 -14.78 -8.84
N ASP A 40 -15.57 -15.10 -10.10
CA ASP A 40 -16.27 -16.20 -10.76
C ASP A 40 -15.57 -17.53 -10.50
N GLU A 41 -14.23 -17.51 -10.33
CA GLU A 41 -13.42 -18.68 -10.01
C GLU A 41 -12.30 -18.32 -9.00
N TYR A 42 -11.87 -19.33 -8.23
CA TYR A 42 -10.69 -19.27 -7.39
C TYR A 42 -9.75 -20.44 -7.70
N HIS A 43 -8.48 -20.13 -7.93
CA HIS A 43 -7.41 -21.12 -8.07
C HIS A 43 -6.33 -20.88 -7.04
N GLN A 44 -6.05 -21.87 -6.20
CA GLN A 44 -5.04 -21.75 -5.16
C GLN A 44 -3.64 -21.68 -5.76
N ALA A 45 -2.96 -20.55 -5.56
CA ALA A 45 -1.54 -20.37 -5.91
C ALA A 45 -0.95 -19.24 -5.06
N ASP A 46 0.32 -19.38 -4.69
CA ASP A 46 1.04 -18.31 -4.01
C ASP A 46 1.53 -17.28 -5.04
N TYR A 47 0.95 -16.09 -5.02
CA TYR A 47 1.37 -15.00 -5.93
C TYR A 47 2.80 -14.48 -5.67
N SER A 48 3.49 -14.91 -4.61
CA SER A 48 4.91 -14.66 -4.44
C SER A 48 5.80 -15.63 -5.23
N ASP A 49 5.26 -16.78 -5.65
CA ASP A 49 5.93 -17.71 -6.57
C ASP A 49 5.61 -17.34 -8.03
N ILE A 50 6.45 -16.50 -8.61
CA ILE A 50 6.26 -15.98 -9.97
C ILE A 50 6.23 -17.08 -11.05
N LYS A 51 6.91 -18.21 -10.82
CA LYS A 51 6.95 -19.33 -11.79
C LYS A 51 5.67 -20.16 -11.74
N ALA A 52 5.21 -20.49 -10.54
CA ALA A 52 3.92 -21.16 -10.34
C ALA A 52 2.77 -20.31 -10.89
N MET A 53 2.79 -19.01 -10.63
CA MET A 53 1.81 -18.05 -11.15
C MET A 53 1.82 -17.95 -12.68
N LEU A 54 3.01 -17.95 -13.32
CA LEU A 54 3.09 -17.97 -14.80
C LEU A 54 2.53 -19.27 -15.38
N THR A 55 2.83 -20.42 -14.76
CA THR A 55 2.30 -21.72 -15.18
C THR A 55 0.77 -21.74 -15.09
N LEU A 56 0.21 -21.31 -13.97
CA LEU A 56 -1.24 -21.19 -13.79
C LEU A 56 -1.86 -20.25 -14.82
N SER A 57 -1.26 -19.09 -15.05
CA SER A 57 -1.75 -18.10 -16.03
C SER A 57 -1.81 -18.65 -17.46
N LYS A 58 -0.83 -19.47 -17.84
CA LYS A 58 -0.83 -20.18 -19.14
C LYS A 58 -1.93 -21.22 -19.22
N GLN A 59 -2.11 -22.03 -18.16
CA GLN A 59 -3.15 -23.06 -18.09
C GLN A 59 -4.56 -22.46 -18.18
N LEU A 60 -4.78 -21.32 -17.54
CA LEU A 60 -6.06 -20.59 -17.55
C LEU A 60 -6.28 -19.75 -18.82
N ASN A 61 -5.27 -19.67 -19.70
CA ASN A 61 -5.33 -18.87 -20.93
C ASN A 61 -5.88 -17.44 -20.68
N ILE A 62 -5.32 -16.75 -19.67
CA ILE A 62 -5.82 -15.44 -19.28
C ILE A 62 -5.59 -14.40 -20.37
N SER A 63 -6.55 -13.49 -20.56
CA SER A 63 -6.45 -12.36 -21.51
C SER A 63 -5.92 -11.07 -20.87
N ALA A 64 -5.94 -10.97 -19.54
CA ALA A 64 -5.45 -9.82 -18.78
C ALA A 64 -5.14 -10.25 -17.34
N ILE A 65 -4.25 -9.50 -16.70
CA ILE A 65 -3.90 -9.68 -15.27
C ILE A 65 -3.97 -8.34 -14.56
N CYS A 66 -4.42 -8.34 -13.29
CA CYS A 66 -4.36 -7.18 -12.42
C CYS A 66 -3.72 -7.56 -11.09
N ALA A 67 -2.77 -6.76 -10.63
CA ALA A 67 -2.16 -6.95 -9.32
C ALA A 67 -3.19 -6.69 -8.22
N CYS A 68 -3.18 -7.51 -7.18
CA CYS A 68 -3.90 -7.22 -5.94
C CYS A 68 -3.19 -6.14 -5.11
N CYS A 69 -3.76 -5.80 -3.96
CA CYS A 69 -3.22 -4.80 -3.05
C CYS A 69 -1.95 -5.28 -2.30
N ASN A 70 -1.02 -5.96 -2.99
CA ASN A 70 0.21 -6.52 -2.43
C ASN A 70 1.38 -6.42 -3.42
N ASP A 71 2.59 -6.11 -2.93
CA ASP A 71 3.76 -5.90 -3.77
C ASP A 71 4.27 -7.17 -4.45
N PHE A 72 4.14 -8.35 -3.81
CA PHE A 72 4.47 -9.61 -4.48
C PHE A 72 3.58 -9.86 -5.69
N SER A 73 2.30 -9.50 -5.58
CA SER A 73 1.36 -9.57 -6.69
C SER A 73 1.74 -8.62 -7.82
N ALA A 74 2.19 -7.40 -7.50
CA ALA A 74 2.66 -6.45 -8.52
C ALA A 74 3.86 -7.00 -9.30
N LEU A 75 4.82 -7.63 -8.59
CA LEU A 75 5.99 -8.28 -9.20
C LEU A 75 5.59 -9.46 -10.08
N SER A 76 4.71 -10.34 -9.58
CA SER A 76 4.26 -11.50 -10.36
C SER A 76 3.41 -11.09 -11.56
N SER A 77 2.56 -10.06 -11.41
CA SER A 77 1.76 -9.55 -12.54
C SER A 77 2.63 -8.95 -13.64
N ALA A 78 3.66 -8.17 -13.28
CA ALA A 78 4.62 -7.65 -14.26
C ALA A 78 5.38 -8.78 -14.98
N TYR A 79 5.86 -9.79 -14.24
CA TYR A 79 6.53 -10.95 -14.80
C TYR A 79 5.64 -11.75 -15.76
N ILE A 80 4.39 -12.02 -15.37
CA ILE A 80 3.43 -12.76 -16.17
C ILE A 80 3.09 -11.97 -17.43
N ALA A 81 2.79 -10.67 -17.28
CA ALA A 81 2.44 -9.81 -18.41
C ALA A 81 3.57 -9.77 -19.47
N GLU A 82 4.83 -9.63 -19.04
CA GLU A 82 5.99 -9.64 -19.90
C GLU A 82 6.14 -10.99 -20.66
N ASN A 83 5.99 -12.12 -19.95
CA ASN A 83 6.14 -13.45 -20.55
C ASN A 83 4.99 -13.88 -21.47
N LEU A 84 3.79 -13.32 -21.27
CA LEU A 84 2.58 -13.65 -22.07
C LEU A 84 2.25 -12.56 -23.10
N GLY A 85 3.01 -11.46 -23.14
CA GLY A 85 2.71 -10.33 -24.03
C GLY A 85 1.41 -9.61 -23.66
N LEU A 86 0.99 -9.63 -22.37
CA LEU A 86 -0.21 -8.94 -21.92
C LEU A 86 0.07 -7.44 -21.74
N PRO A 87 -0.91 -6.57 -22.07
CA PRO A 87 -0.74 -5.13 -21.95
C PRO A 87 -0.80 -4.64 -20.49
N GLY A 88 -0.59 -3.33 -20.30
CA GLY A 88 -0.94 -2.60 -19.07
C GLY A 88 0.06 -2.69 -17.93
N HIS A 89 1.19 -3.35 -18.10
CA HIS A 89 2.19 -3.53 -17.05
C HIS A 89 3.56 -2.98 -17.43
N ASP A 90 4.30 -2.50 -16.43
CA ASP A 90 5.72 -2.17 -16.57
C ASP A 90 6.55 -3.45 -16.75
N SER A 91 7.79 -3.34 -17.24
CA SER A 91 8.69 -4.49 -17.32
C SER A 91 8.96 -5.06 -15.92
N TYR A 92 9.28 -6.35 -15.84
CA TYR A 92 9.61 -7.00 -14.57
C TYR A 92 10.82 -6.34 -13.88
N GLU A 93 11.82 -5.90 -14.65
CA GLU A 93 12.99 -5.18 -14.12
C GLU A 93 12.57 -3.83 -13.51
N THR A 94 11.70 -3.07 -14.17
CA THR A 94 11.14 -1.83 -13.64
C THR A 94 10.33 -2.07 -12.36
N ALA A 95 9.49 -3.11 -12.36
CA ALA A 95 8.74 -3.50 -11.16
C ALA A 95 9.66 -3.83 -9.98
N LYS A 96 10.79 -4.53 -10.21
CA LYS A 96 11.79 -4.80 -9.16
C LYS A 96 12.42 -3.52 -8.62
N ILE A 97 12.76 -2.55 -9.48
CA ILE A 97 13.31 -1.27 -9.04
C ILE A 97 12.32 -0.56 -8.11
N ILE A 98 11.04 -0.56 -8.44
CA ILE A 98 10.01 0.12 -7.65
C ILE A 98 9.74 -0.60 -6.33
N HIS A 99 9.56 -1.92 -6.37
CA HIS A 99 9.04 -2.69 -5.23
C HIS A 99 10.14 -3.25 -4.30
N HIS A 100 11.44 -3.17 -4.67
CA HIS A 100 12.54 -3.49 -3.77
C HIS A 100 13.20 -2.22 -3.23
N LYS A 101 13.13 -2.05 -1.92
CA LYS A 101 13.56 -0.80 -1.25
C LYS A 101 15.00 -0.41 -1.54
N ASP A 102 15.93 -1.37 -1.58
CA ASP A 102 17.34 -1.11 -1.90
C ASP A 102 17.54 -0.65 -3.34
N LEU A 103 16.83 -1.26 -4.30
CA LEU A 103 16.91 -0.87 -5.70
C LEU A 103 16.29 0.51 -5.93
N TYR A 104 15.14 0.78 -5.32
CA TYR A 104 14.52 2.09 -5.38
C TYR A 104 15.43 3.19 -4.79
N ARG A 105 16.07 2.95 -3.64
CA ARG A 105 16.99 3.93 -3.03
C ARG A 105 18.20 4.22 -3.91
N GLN A 106 18.78 3.19 -4.55
CA GLN A 106 19.87 3.38 -5.51
C GLN A 106 19.43 4.20 -6.72
N PHE A 107 18.27 3.88 -7.27
CA PHE A 107 17.66 4.65 -8.37
C PHE A 107 17.42 6.11 -7.96
N ALA A 108 16.80 6.34 -6.80
CA ALA A 108 16.51 7.68 -6.29
C ALA A 108 17.78 8.51 -6.10
N LEU A 109 18.82 7.93 -5.49
CA LEU A 109 20.12 8.59 -5.30
C LEU A 109 20.76 8.96 -6.63
N LYS A 110 20.78 8.02 -7.60
CA LYS A 110 21.37 8.24 -8.92
C LYS A 110 20.72 9.40 -9.69
N HIS A 111 19.42 9.57 -9.51
CA HIS A 111 18.64 10.56 -10.28
C HIS A 111 18.24 11.79 -9.48
N GLY A 112 18.79 11.99 -8.28
CA GLY A 112 18.49 13.15 -7.43
C GLY A 112 17.01 13.25 -7.07
N ILE A 113 16.39 12.12 -6.72
CA ILE A 113 15.01 12.03 -6.22
C ILE A 113 15.05 12.11 -4.70
N SER A 114 14.19 12.95 -4.12
CA SER A 114 14.09 13.11 -2.67
C SER A 114 13.64 11.81 -2.01
N SER A 115 14.56 11.11 -1.35
CA SER A 115 14.37 9.80 -0.72
C SER A 115 15.36 9.65 0.44
N PRO A 116 15.10 8.82 1.47
CA PRO A 116 16.05 8.62 2.54
C PRO A 116 17.43 8.20 2.05
N ILE A 117 18.48 8.76 2.64
CA ILE A 117 19.85 8.26 2.42
C ILE A 117 19.91 6.83 2.94
N ALA A 118 20.35 5.90 2.10
CA ALA A 118 20.25 4.48 2.41
C ALA A 118 21.39 3.66 1.82
N MET A 119 21.67 2.52 2.43
CA MET A 119 22.62 1.51 1.96
C MET A 119 21.98 0.12 2.00
N GLY A 120 22.06 -0.62 0.88
CA GLY A 120 21.63 -2.01 0.81
C GLY A 120 22.73 -2.98 1.22
N PHE A 121 22.36 -4.09 1.91
CA PHE A 121 23.30 -5.10 2.38
C PHE A 121 22.80 -6.52 2.13
N LYS A 122 23.76 -7.42 1.85
CA LYS A 122 23.52 -8.86 1.66
C LYS A 122 24.07 -9.72 2.81
N ASN A 123 24.82 -9.13 3.73
CA ASN A 123 25.35 -9.82 4.91
C ASN A 123 25.46 -8.92 6.14
N ILE A 124 25.38 -9.53 7.32
CA ILE A 124 25.34 -8.83 8.62
C ILE A 124 26.71 -8.19 8.96
N LYS A 125 27.82 -8.81 8.60
CA LYS A 125 29.17 -8.30 8.97
C LYS A 125 29.45 -6.98 8.28
N GLU A 126 29.16 -6.91 6.97
CA GLU A 126 29.29 -5.68 6.20
C GLU A 126 28.38 -4.58 6.73
N ALA A 127 27.10 -4.92 7.01
CA ALA A 127 26.14 -3.97 7.55
C ALA A 127 26.59 -3.39 8.91
N LEU A 128 27.09 -4.22 9.83
CA LEU A 128 27.61 -3.78 11.13
C LEU A 128 28.78 -2.82 10.97
N TYR A 129 29.75 -3.15 10.11
CA TYR A 129 30.92 -2.31 9.84
C TYR A 129 30.51 -0.92 9.31
N ARG A 130 29.56 -0.89 8.38
CA ARG A 130 29.10 0.38 7.78
C ARG A 130 28.25 1.22 8.71
N ILE A 131 27.41 0.60 9.55
CA ILE A 131 26.52 1.31 10.50
C ILE A 131 27.34 2.13 11.52
N GLU A 132 28.56 1.70 11.89
CA GLU A 132 29.42 2.42 12.81
C GLU A 132 29.76 3.85 12.35
N SER A 133 29.79 4.08 11.04
CA SER A 133 30.07 5.39 10.44
C SER A 133 28.83 6.25 10.16
N LEU A 134 27.61 5.74 10.43
CA LEU A 134 26.37 6.44 10.14
C LEU A 134 25.82 7.22 11.34
N SER A 135 25.09 8.30 11.04
CA SER A 135 24.42 9.11 12.06
C SER A 135 23.11 8.46 12.51
N PHE A 136 22.93 8.29 13.82
CA PHE A 136 21.69 7.77 14.41
C PHE A 136 20.65 8.88 14.61
N PRO A 137 19.33 8.54 14.65
CA PRO A 137 18.76 7.21 14.53
C PRO A 137 18.74 6.67 13.10
N LEU A 138 18.72 5.34 12.96
CA LEU A 138 18.65 4.64 11.68
C LEU A 138 17.45 3.70 11.63
N VAL A 139 16.95 3.44 10.43
CA VAL A 139 15.90 2.44 10.17
C VAL A 139 16.49 1.27 9.41
N ILE A 140 16.25 0.06 9.89
CA ILE A 140 16.68 -1.20 9.25
C ILE A 140 15.45 -1.92 8.77
N LYS A 141 15.39 -2.26 7.46
CA LYS A 141 14.22 -2.87 6.80
C LYS A 141 14.62 -4.03 5.91
N PRO A 142 13.83 -5.14 5.86
CA PRO A 142 13.86 -6.06 4.73
C PRO A 142 13.51 -5.30 3.43
N VAL A 143 14.14 -5.68 2.30
CA VAL A 143 13.90 -4.98 1.02
C VAL A 143 12.56 -5.35 0.38
N ASP A 144 12.04 -6.52 0.72
CA ASP A 144 10.98 -7.26 0.02
C ASP A 144 9.74 -7.53 0.88
N LEU A 145 9.56 -6.82 2.00
CA LEU A 145 8.39 -6.96 2.86
C LEU A 145 7.59 -5.66 3.00
N THR A 146 6.29 -5.82 3.28
CA THR A 146 5.30 -4.77 3.50
C THR A 146 4.70 -4.82 4.90
N GLY A 147 3.89 -3.82 5.27
CA GLY A 147 3.16 -3.80 6.54
C GLY A 147 4.05 -3.70 7.78
N GLY A 148 5.25 -3.15 7.65
CA GLY A 148 6.17 -2.95 8.77
C GLY A 148 6.87 -4.20 9.29
N LYS A 149 6.72 -5.34 8.61
CA LYS A 149 7.34 -6.62 9.03
C LYS A 149 8.86 -6.54 8.97
N GLY A 150 9.52 -6.94 10.06
CA GLY A 150 10.98 -6.97 10.14
C GLY A 150 11.66 -5.61 10.28
N ILE A 151 10.92 -4.49 10.28
CA ILE A 151 11.46 -3.14 10.46
C ILE A 151 11.89 -2.92 11.90
N SER A 152 12.98 -2.18 12.08
CA SER A 152 13.45 -1.71 13.39
C SER A 152 14.06 -0.32 13.26
N THR A 153 13.72 0.58 14.18
CA THR A 153 14.46 1.84 14.37
C THR A 153 15.48 1.64 15.47
N ILE A 154 16.73 2.02 15.21
CA ILE A 154 17.84 1.93 16.16
C ILE A 154 18.37 3.32 16.50
N LYS A 155 18.61 3.56 17.80
CA LYS A 155 19.07 4.85 18.32
C LYS A 155 20.59 4.86 18.60
N ASN A 156 21.23 3.71 18.60
CA ASN A 156 22.67 3.55 18.83
C ASN A 156 23.17 2.21 18.29
N ILE A 157 24.49 2.04 18.21
CA ILE A 157 25.14 0.86 17.65
C ILE A 157 24.83 -0.43 18.40
N LYS A 158 24.59 -0.38 19.73
CA LYS A 158 24.29 -1.59 20.52
C LYS A 158 23.01 -2.28 20.06
N GLN A 159 22.06 -1.55 19.46
CA GLN A 159 20.81 -2.07 18.92
C GLN A 159 20.96 -2.64 17.50
N ALA A 160 22.08 -2.41 16.81
CA ALA A 160 22.24 -2.78 15.40
C ALA A 160 22.20 -4.28 15.17
N LYS A 161 22.99 -5.06 15.91
CA LYS A 161 23.09 -6.51 15.67
C LYS A 161 21.78 -7.27 15.80
N PRO A 162 20.94 -7.09 16.84
CA PRO A 162 19.62 -7.75 16.90
C PRO A 162 18.67 -7.26 15.82
N ALA A 163 18.65 -5.97 15.48
CA ALA A 163 17.80 -5.41 14.43
C ALA A 163 18.18 -5.96 13.05
N LEU A 164 19.47 -6.05 12.72
CA LEU A 164 19.95 -6.66 11.49
C LEU A 164 19.55 -8.14 11.40
N LYS A 165 19.76 -8.93 12.46
CA LYS A 165 19.32 -10.34 12.50
C LYS A 165 17.83 -10.48 12.20
N LYS A 166 17.00 -9.65 12.85
CA LYS A 166 15.54 -9.63 12.63
C LYS A 166 15.20 -9.34 11.16
N ALA A 167 15.80 -8.30 10.57
CA ALA A 167 15.52 -7.91 9.19
C ALA A 167 15.98 -8.96 8.18
N PHE A 168 17.20 -9.52 8.33
CA PHE A 168 17.71 -10.59 7.45
C PHE A 168 16.89 -11.88 7.56
N SER A 169 16.45 -12.25 8.77
CA SER A 169 15.62 -13.44 8.97
C SER A 169 14.28 -13.30 8.27
N ALA A 170 13.69 -12.09 8.32
CA ALA A 170 12.39 -11.82 7.73
C ALA A 170 12.45 -11.71 6.19
N SER A 171 13.53 -11.20 5.60
CA SER A 171 13.66 -11.02 4.15
C SER A 171 13.70 -12.35 3.39
N TYR A 172 12.87 -12.48 2.36
CA TYR A 172 12.89 -13.63 1.43
C TYR A 172 14.16 -13.68 0.60
N THR A 173 14.59 -12.53 0.07
CA THR A 173 15.80 -12.43 -0.76
C THR A 173 17.09 -12.31 0.04
N LYS A 174 17.00 -12.33 1.39
CA LYS A 174 18.13 -12.14 2.31
C LYS A 174 18.90 -10.85 2.04
N ARG A 175 18.16 -9.80 1.72
CA ARG A 175 18.67 -8.45 1.54
C ARG A 175 17.94 -7.50 2.47
N ILE A 176 18.68 -6.50 2.94
CA ILE A 176 18.13 -5.44 3.80
C ILE A 176 18.60 -4.07 3.30
N VAL A 177 17.90 -3.04 3.74
CA VAL A 177 18.32 -1.65 3.61
C VAL A 177 18.45 -1.02 4.99
N VAL A 178 19.50 -0.22 5.19
CA VAL A 178 19.69 0.67 6.34
C VAL A 178 19.54 2.10 5.85
N GLU A 179 18.65 2.86 6.48
CA GLU A 179 18.26 4.20 6.04
C GLU A 179 18.39 5.21 7.18
N GLU A 180 18.61 6.49 6.86
CA GLU A 180 18.40 7.59 7.78
C GLU A 180 16.95 7.58 8.32
N PHE A 181 16.78 7.96 9.58
CA PHE A 181 15.44 8.14 10.15
C PHE A 181 14.92 9.54 9.82
N ILE A 182 13.85 9.61 9.05
CA ILE A 182 13.23 10.89 8.67
C ILE A 182 12.22 11.30 9.74
N ILE A 183 12.34 12.53 10.24
CA ILE A 183 11.38 13.16 11.14
C ILE A 183 10.44 14.04 10.31
N GLY A 184 9.13 13.83 10.47
CA GLY A 184 8.10 14.61 9.79
C GLY A 184 6.75 13.90 9.82
N ASN A 185 5.72 14.58 9.32
CA ASN A 185 4.39 14.01 9.16
C ASN A 185 4.36 13.08 7.95
N ARG A 186 3.56 12.03 8.05
CA ARG A 186 3.45 10.99 7.02
C ARG A 186 2.17 11.16 6.23
N HIS A 187 2.30 10.98 4.92
CA HIS A 187 1.24 11.21 3.97
C HIS A 187 1.27 10.19 2.85
N GLY A 188 0.09 9.93 2.27
CA GLY A 188 -0.07 9.22 1.02
C GLY A 188 -0.32 10.20 -0.13
N PHE A 189 0.14 9.82 -1.32
CA PHE A 189 -0.16 10.49 -2.57
C PHE A 189 -0.42 9.42 -3.62
N SER A 190 -1.69 9.25 -4.01
CA SER A 190 -2.09 8.26 -5.01
C SER A 190 -2.40 8.95 -6.32
N ALA A 191 -1.59 8.71 -7.33
CA ALA A 191 -1.73 9.32 -8.64
C ALA A 191 -2.10 8.28 -9.70
N PHE A 192 -2.62 8.75 -10.83
CA PHE A 192 -2.80 7.96 -12.04
C PHE A 192 -2.02 8.58 -13.19
N LEU A 193 -1.11 7.79 -13.71
CA LEU A 193 -0.30 8.13 -14.88
C LEU A 193 -1.05 7.77 -16.15
N HIS A 194 -1.08 8.71 -17.10
CA HIS A 194 -1.50 8.45 -18.47
C HIS A 194 -0.44 9.00 -19.41
N ASN A 195 0.21 8.10 -20.17
CA ASN A 195 1.29 8.44 -21.09
C ASN A 195 2.43 9.28 -20.45
N GLY A 196 2.83 8.90 -19.23
CA GLY A 196 3.92 9.55 -18.48
C GLY A 196 3.52 10.81 -17.72
N HIS A 197 2.28 11.28 -17.83
CA HIS A 197 1.75 12.46 -17.14
C HIS A 197 0.73 12.08 -16.06
N ILE A 198 0.69 12.84 -14.97
CA ILE A 198 -0.33 12.69 -13.95
C ILE A 198 -1.62 13.38 -14.40
N VAL A 199 -2.68 12.59 -14.60
CA VAL A 199 -4.02 13.09 -14.97
C VAL A 199 -4.98 13.13 -13.78
N PHE A 200 -4.69 12.39 -12.73
CA PHE A 200 -5.43 12.38 -11.48
C PHE A 200 -4.48 12.17 -10.31
N PHE A 201 -4.75 12.82 -9.18
CA PHE A 201 -4.09 12.51 -7.91
C PHE A 201 -5.02 12.71 -6.72
N PHE A 202 -4.69 12.05 -5.63
CA PHE A 202 -5.40 12.08 -4.36
C PHE A 202 -4.37 12.07 -3.23
N SER A 203 -4.49 13.05 -2.32
CA SER A 203 -3.58 13.21 -1.18
C SER A 203 -4.30 12.91 0.13
N ASP A 204 -3.63 12.26 1.05
CA ASP A 204 -4.17 11.95 2.38
C ASP A 204 -3.14 12.16 3.49
N ASN A 205 -3.64 12.19 4.73
CA ASN A 205 -2.84 12.15 5.94
C ASN A 205 -2.86 10.73 6.48
N GLU A 206 -1.72 10.14 6.76
CA GLU A 206 -1.61 8.80 7.31
C GLU A 206 -1.55 8.83 8.84
N HIS A 207 -2.32 7.96 9.46
CA HIS A 207 -2.38 7.79 10.91
C HIS A 207 -1.95 6.37 11.29
N TYR A 208 -1.31 6.24 12.44
CA TYR A 208 -0.70 5.00 12.90
C TYR A 208 -1.21 4.66 14.30
N PHE A 209 -1.23 3.38 14.64
CA PHE A 209 -1.63 2.92 15.96
C PHE A 209 -0.44 2.25 16.66
N LYS A 210 -0.57 1.01 17.09
CA LYS A 210 0.50 0.28 17.80
C LYS A 210 1.74 0.06 16.95
N ASN A 211 1.56 -0.23 15.67
CA ASN A 211 2.65 -0.40 14.73
C ASN A 211 2.95 0.92 14.01
N PRO A 212 4.09 1.57 14.28
CA PRO A 212 4.43 2.86 13.66
C PRO A 212 4.79 2.75 12.17
N TYR A 213 4.73 1.56 11.58
CA TYR A 213 5.03 1.30 10.17
C TYR A 213 3.83 0.77 9.39
N LEU A 214 2.65 0.67 10.03
CA LEU A 214 1.42 0.21 9.41
C LEU A 214 0.34 1.27 9.52
N VAL A 215 -0.12 1.78 8.39
CA VAL A 215 -1.20 2.78 8.34
C VAL A 215 -2.48 2.18 8.92
N SER A 216 -3.00 2.77 9.99
CA SER A 216 -4.25 2.37 10.64
C SER A 216 -5.45 3.21 10.21
N ALA A 217 -5.22 4.44 9.81
CA ALA A 217 -6.25 5.28 9.19
C ALA A 217 -5.63 6.23 8.16
N ALA A 218 -6.44 6.65 7.19
CA ALA A 218 -6.10 7.67 6.21
C ALA A 218 -7.23 8.70 6.16
N SER A 219 -6.89 9.99 6.21
CA SER A 219 -7.86 11.08 6.18
C SER A 219 -7.61 12.06 5.04
N THR A 220 -8.67 12.55 4.42
CA THR A 220 -8.60 13.48 3.28
C THR A 220 -9.68 14.57 3.41
N PRO A 221 -9.41 15.82 2.96
CA PRO A 221 -8.21 16.34 2.29
C PRO A 221 -6.95 16.28 3.15
N SER A 222 -5.79 16.16 2.50
CA SER A 222 -4.52 16.28 3.19
C SER A 222 -4.28 17.71 3.71
N ILE A 223 -3.51 17.83 4.79
CA ILE A 223 -3.11 19.13 5.36
C ILE A 223 -1.93 19.77 4.63
N VAL A 224 -1.34 19.07 3.64
CA VAL A 224 -0.22 19.60 2.86
C VAL A 224 -0.65 20.71 1.91
N SER A 225 0.27 21.63 1.63
CA SER A 225 0.00 22.71 0.69
C SER A 225 -0.03 22.22 -0.77
N SER A 226 -0.73 22.97 -1.62
CA SER A 226 -0.74 22.70 -3.06
C SER A 226 0.66 22.79 -3.71
N ALA A 227 1.58 23.51 -3.11
CA ALA A 227 2.97 23.56 -3.55
C ALA A 227 3.68 22.21 -3.35
N ILE A 228 3.40 21.51 -2.25
CA ILE A 228 3.91 20.15 -1.99
C ILE A 228 3.29 19.15 -2.96
N GLU A 229 1.99 19.23 -3.20
CA GLU A 229 1.31 18.38 -4.19
C GLU A 229 1.91 18.55 -5.59
N LYS A 230 2.16 19.80 -5.99
CA LYS A 230 2.84 20.11 -7.27
C LYS A 230 4.26 19.53 -7.35
N LYS A 231 5.05 19.60 -6.26
CA LYS A 231 6.37 18.96 -6.18
C LYS A 231 6.25 17.45 -6.38
N LEU A 232 5.28 16.81 -5.71
CA LEU A 232 5.04 15.37 -5.84
C LEU A 232 4.61 14.98 -7.26
N CYS A 233 3.76 15.77 -7.92
CA CYS A 233 3.41 15.55 -9.32
C CYS A 233 4.66 15.58 -10.22
N LEU A 234 5.47 16.63 -10.14
CA LEU A 234 6.68 16.78 -10.94
C LEU A 234 7.69 15.66 -10.70
N GLU A 235 7.91 15.29 -9.42
CA GLU A 235 8.83 14.23 -9.07
C GLU A 235 8.31 12.85 -9.54
N SER A 236 7.00 12.61 -9.44
CA SER A 236 6.37 11.38 -9.93
C SER A 236 6.43 11.26 -11.44
N GLU A 237 6.19 12.34 -12.20
CA GLU A 237 6.36 12.36 -13.66
C GLU A 237 7.82 12.14 -14.07
N LYS A 238 8.78 12.74 -13.34
CA LYS A 238 10.22 12.51 -13.55
C LYS A 238 10.55 11.02 -13.37
N ILE A 239 10.07 10.38 -12.30
CA ILE A 239 10.26 8.94 -12.07
C ILE A 239 9.61 8.12 -13.18
N ALA A 240 8.38 8.46 -13.57
CA ALA A 240 7.64 7.77 -14.62
C ALA A 240 8.39 7.81 -15.97
N ASN A 241 8.94 8.95 -16.33
CA ASN A 241 9.71 9.11 -17.57
C ASN A 241 11.04 8.35 -17.51
N LEU A 242 11.80 8.45 -16.40
CA LEU A 242 13.07 7.74 -16.23
C LEU A 242 12.93 6.21 -16.27
N LEU A 243 11.82 5.68 -15.77
CA LEU A 243 11.53 4.25 -15.76
C LEU A 243 10.63 3.80 -16.92
N SER A 244 10.22 4.71 -17.82
CA SER A 244 9.30 4.44 -18.93
C SER A 244 8.02 3.75 -18.47
N LEU A 245 7.41 4.24 -17.38
CA LEU A 245 6.24 3.63 -16.75
C LEU A 245 5.03 3.67 -17.68
N LYS A 246 4.28 2.60 -17.69
CA LYS A 246 3.01 2.48 -18.42
C LYS A 246 1.90 3.27 -17.72
N THR A 247 0.84 3.55 -18.46
CA THR A 247 -0.42 4.09 -17.91
C THR A 247 -0.90 3.24 -16.74
N GLY A 248 -1.37 3.87 -15.66
CA GLY A 248 -1.90 3.19 -14.48
C GLY A 248 -1.59 3.88 -13.17
N ILE A 249 -1.94 3.22 -12.08
CA ILE A 249 -1.76 3.75 -10.73
C ILE A 249 -0.28 3.97 -10.39
N PHE A 250 -0.01 5.05 -9.65
CA PHE A 250 1.28 5.39 -9.08
C PHE A 250 1.05 5.91 -7.65
N HIS A 251 1.25 5.06 -6.68
CA HIS A 251 1.03 5.44 -5.28
C HIS A 251 2.35 5.67 -4.57
N VAL A 252 2.44 6.77 -3.84
CA VAL A 252 3.62 7.23 -3.11
C VAL A 252 3.28 7.34 -1.63
N GLN A 253 4.13 6.79 -0.77
CA GLN A 253 4.19 7.15 0.64
C GLN A 253 5.40 8.05 0.87
N TYR A 254 5.19 9.16 1.59
CA TYR A 254 6.25 10.12 1.86
C TYR A 254 6.18 10.69 3.28
N ILE A 255 7.30 11.21 3.74
CA ILE A 255 7.40 11.96 4.99
C ILE A 255 7.70 13.41 4.63
N LEU A 256 6.89 14.33 5.11
CA LEU A 256 7.12 15.76 4.92
C LEU A 256 8.14 16.25 5.94
N ARG A 257 9.41 16.37 5.51
CA ARG A 257 10.51 16.94 6.29
C ARG A 257 10.56 18.44 6.07
N LYS A 258 9.97 19.20 6.98
CA LYS A 258 9.70 20.65 6.78
C LYS A 258 8.79 20.81 5.54
N GLU A 259 9.26 21.50 4.49
CA GLU A 259 8.53 21.73 3.22
C GLU A 259 9.03 20.81 2.08
N GLU A 260 9.76 19.72 2.43
CA GLU A 260 10.30 18.80 1.44
C GLU A 260 9.66 17.40 1.57
N PRO A 261 8.96 16.90 0.56
CA PRO A 261 8.44 15.55 0.55
C PRO A 261 9.58 14.56 0.29
N VAL A 262 9.85 13.68 1.26
CA VAL A 262 10.85 12.61 1.17
C VAL A 262 10.13 11.31 0.86
N ILE A 263 10.27 10.80 -0.34
CA ILE A 263 9.57 9.60 -0.83
C ILE A 263 10.16 8.35 -0.18
N ILE A 264 9.37 7.64 0.62
CA ILE A 264 9.81 6.42 1.33
C ILE A 264 9.40 5.13 0.63
N GLU A 265 8.35 5.15 -0.16
CA GLU A 265 7.87 3.97 -0.91
C GLU A 265 7.03 4.39 -2.11
N ILE A 266 7.16 3.62 -3.19
CA ILE A 266 6.32 3.74 -4.39
C ILE A 266 5.70 2.38 -4.66
N CYS A 267 4.44 2.37 -5.11
CA CYS A 267 3.74 1.16 -5.53
C CYS A 267 3.05 1.37 -6.88
N ARG A 268 3.12 0.35 -7.72
CA ARG A 268 2.41 0.27 -9.01
C ARG A 268 1.17 -0.65 -8.91
N ARG A 269 0.57 -0.67 -7.75
CA ARG A 269 -0.64 -1.44 -7.41
C ARG A 269 -1.52 -0.64 -6.47
N ALA A 270 -2.78 -1.03 -6.38
CA ALA A 270 -3.71 -0.41 -5.43
C ALA A 270 -3.21 -0.54 -3.97
N PRO A 271 -3.29 0.52 -3.16
CA PRO A 271 -3.02 0.43 -1.73
C PRO A 271 -4.02 -0.49 -1.03
N GLY A 272 -3.60 -1.10 0.08
CA GLY A 272 -4.42 -1.99 0.88
C GLY A 272 -5.57 -1.30 1.63
N ASP A 273 -6.27 -2.09 2.44
CA ASP A 273 -7.25 -1.60 3.40
C ASP A 273 -8.40 -0.80 2.78
N LEU A 274 -8.85 -1.21 1.58
CA LEU A 274 -9.92 -0.53 0.84
C LEU A 274 -9.63 0.96 0.56
N TYR A 275 -8.36 1.32 0.39
CA TYR A 275 -7.96 2.70 0.07
C TYR A 275 -8.65 3.24 -1.18
N ILE A 276 -8.82 2.39 -2.21
CA ILE A 276 -9.57 2.73 -3.42
C ILE A 276 -10.95 3.30 -3.08
N LYS A 277 -11.66 2.66 -2.14
CA LYS A 277 -12.99 3.08 -1.73
C LYS A 277 -13.01 4.45 -1.06
N LEU A 278 -11.96 4.79 -0.29
CA LEU A 278 -11.78 6.14 0.24
C LEU A 278 -11.66 7.18 -0.90
N VAL A 279 -10.84 6.88 -1.92
CA VAL A 279 -10.68 7.75 -3.09
C VAL A 279 -12.03 7.95 -3.79
N GLU A 280 -12.77 6.88 -4.04
CA GLU A 280 -14.07 6.89 -4.73
C GLU A 280 -15.13 7.67 -3.95
N GLN A 281 -15.25 7.45 -2.64
CA GLN A 281 -16.20 8.16 -1.79
C GLN A 281 -15.87 9.65 -1.67
N ALA A 282 -14.60 9.99 -1.58
CA ALA A 282 -14.19 11.38 -1.42
C ALA A 282 -14.30 12.19 -2.71
N THR A 283 -13.98 11.61 -3.87
CA THR A 283 -13.88 12.33 -5.15
C THR A 283 -15.05 12.09 -6.09
N GLY A 284 -15.70 10.93 -5.99
CA GLY A 284 -16.69 10.43 -6.95
C GLY A 284 -16.09 9.81 -8.21
N VAL A 285 -14.76 9.69 -8.29
CA VAL A 285 -14.05 9.02 -9.39
C VAL A 285 -14.07 7.52 -9.11
N LEU A 286 -14.55 6.71 -10.05
CA LEU A 286 -14.52 5.24 -9.96
C LEU A 286 -13.08 4.75 -10.19
N TYR A 287 -12.25 4.90 -9.16
CA TYR A 287 -10.80 4.71 -9.26
C TYR A 287 -10.40 3.26 -9.54
N SER A 288 -11.19 2.30 -9.02
CA SER A 288 -11.05 0.87 -9.34
C SER A 288 -11.20 0.59 -10.83
N ASP A 289 -12.18 1.23 -11.50
CA ASP A 289 -12.43 1.04 -12.94
C ASP A 289 -11.19 1.46 -13.77
N TRP A 290 -10.56 2.59 -13.41
CA TRP A 290 -9.37 3.08 -14.10
C TRP A 290 -8.15 2.19 -13.87
N ILE A 291 -7.97 1.67 -12.66
CA ILE A 291 -6.89 0.73 -12.34
C ILE A 291 -7.04 -0.55 -13.16
N VAL A 292 -8.23 -1.11 -13.21
CA VAL A 292 -8.51 -2.34 -13.97
C VAL A 292 -8.38 -2.11 -15.48
N LYS A 293 -8.90 -0.99 -16.01
CA LYS A 293 -8.72 -0.61 -17.41
C LYS A 293 -7.24 -0.53 -17.79
N ALA A 294 -6.45 0.17 -17.00
CA ALA A 294 -5.01 0.29 -17.25
C ALA A 294 -4.31 -1.07 -17.23
N SER A 295 -4.62 -1.92 -16.24
CA SER A 295 -4.06 -3.27 -16.13
C SER A 295 -4.43 -4.18 -17.30
N ALA A 296 -5.56 -3.91 -17.95
CA ALA A 296 -6.01 -4.61 -19.15
C ALA A 296 -5.55 -3.96 -20.46
N GLY A 297 -4.81 -2.85 -20.39
CA GLY A 297 -4.38 -2.09 -21.58
C GLY A 297 -5.52 -1.39 -22.32
N LEU A 298 -6.65 -1.18 -21.64
CA LEU A 298 -7.79 -0.46 -22.21
C LEU A 298 -7.56 1.05 -22.19
N ASP A 299 -8.33 1.78 -22.99
CA ASP A 299 -8.26 3.23 -23.05
C ASP A 299 -8.57 3.88 -21.70
N CYS A 300 -7.67 4.76 -21.27
CA CYS A 300 -7.79 5.56 -20.06
C CYS A 300 -7.96 7.07 -20.34
N ASN A 301 -8.29 7.46 -21.58
CA ASN A 301 -8.70 8.80 -21.91
C ASN A 301 -9.97 9.18 -21.13
N GLY A 302 -10.03 10.41 -20.66
CA GLY A 302 -11.22 10.91 -19.94
C GLY A 302 -11.14 10.82 -18.41
N LEU A 303 -10.13 10.17 -17.82
CA LEU A 303 -9.83 10.38 -16.41
C LEU A 303 -9.27 11.79 -16.21
N SER A 304 -9.89 12.54 -15.35
CA SER A 304 -9.46 13.91 -15.01
C SER A 304 -9.38 14.08 -13.49
N HIS A 305 -8.59 15.07 -13.08
CA HIS A 305 -8.43 15.39 -11.67
C HIS A 305 -9.76 15.79 -11.02
N ALA A 306 -10.02 15.26 -9.84
CA ALA A 306 -11.18 15.60 -9.01
C ALA A 306 -10.73 15.78 -7.56
N LYS A 307 -11.12 16.87 -6.94
CA LYS A 307 -10.84 17.16 -5.52
C LYS A 307 -11.81 16.41 -4.60
N PRO A 308 -11.40 16.10 -3.37
CA PRO A 308 -12.34 15.60 -2.35
C PRO A 308 -13.51 16.55 -2.12
N LYS A 309 -14.73 15.97 -2.06
CA LYS A 309 -16.01 16.71 -1.87
C LYS A 309 -16.45 16.70 -0.42
N GLY A 310 -15.55 16.92 0.51
CA GLY A 310 -15.78 16.88 1.95
C GLY A 310 -14.57 16.35 2.72
N PHE A 311 -14.81 15.93 3.96
CA PHE A 311 -13.78 15.51 4.89
C PHE A 311 -14.03 14.04 5.26
N PHE A 312 -13.12 13.17 4.87
CA PHE A 312 -13.33 11.73 4.98
C PHE A 312 -12.18 11.05 5.72
N THR A 313 -12.49 9.95 6.39
CA THR A 313 -11.50 9.06 6.98
C THR A 313 -11.86 7.61 6.68
N ARG A 314 -10.87 6.84 6.27
CA ARG A 314 -10.89 5.39 6.28
C ARG A 314 -10.12 4.91 7.52
N HIS A 315 -10.76 4.08 8.35
CA HIS A 315 -10.19 3.57 9.60
C HIS A 315 -10.16 2.04 9.62
N CYS A 316 -9.02 1.47 10.02
CA CYS A 316 -8.87 0.04 10.28
C CYS A 316 -9.25 -0.25 11.73
N VAL A 317 -10.23 -1.10 11.93
CA VAL A 317 -10.63 -1.58 13.26
C VAL A 317 -9.59 -2.57 13.75
N MET A 318 -8.87 -2.21 14.82
CA MET A 318 -7.77 -2.98 15.40
C MET A 318 -7.93 -3.08 16.91
N SER A 319 -7.39 -4.15 17.51
CA SER A 319 -7.39 -4.29 18.97
C SER A 319 -6.15 -3.70 19.61
N ALA A 320 -6.33 -3.07 20.77
CA ALA A 320 -5.24 -2.61 21.64
C ALA A 320 -4.66 -3.74 22.49
N LYS A 321 -5.40 -4.86 22.69
CA LYS A 321 -5.10 -5.93 23.62
C LYS A 321 -5.21 -7.30 22.94
N PHE A 322 -4.45 -8.27 23.41
CA PHE A 322 -4.63 -9.69 23.09
C PHE A 322 -5.86 -10.23 23.79
N GLY A 323 -6.44 -11.30 23.26
CA GLY A 323 -7.60 -11.99 23.85
C GLY A 323 -8.61 -12.40 22.78
N LYS A 324 -9.77 -12.90 23.21
CA LYS A 324 -10.88 -13.25 22.33
C LYS A 324 -11.86 -12.10 22.20
N ILE A 325 -12.23 -11.76 20.98
CA ILE A 325 -13.14 -10.65 20.70
C ILE A 325 -14.53 -10.95 21.26
N THR A 326 -15.01 -10.09 22.12
CA THR A 326 -16.39 -10.14 22.64
C THR A 326 -17.31 -9.20 21.89
N ASN A 327 -16.81 -8.00 21.51
CA ASN A 327 -17.58 -6.98 20.81
C ASN A 327 -16.66 -5.98 20.10
N VAL A 328 -17.25 -5.17 19.21
CA VAL A 328 -16.66 -3.94 18.67
C VAL A 328 -17.61 -2.78 18.97
N ILE A 329 -17.13 -1.84 19.76
CA ILE A 329 -17.91 -0.69 20.24
C ILE A 329 -17.66 0.50 19.31
N PHE A 330 -18.74 1.13 18.91
CA PHE A 330 -18.76 2.42 18.21
C PHE A 330 -19.28 3.49 19.18
N ASP A 331 -18.48 4.51 19.46
CA ASP A 331 -18.91 5.61 20.31
C ASP A 331 -20.05 6.41 19.65
N ALA A 332 -21.06 6.78 20.41
CA ALA A 332 -22.23 7.50 19.90
C ALA A 332 -21.86 8.82 19.18
N SER A 333 -20.75 9.46 19.57
CA SER A 333 -20.30 10.73 18.96
C SER A 333 -19.85 10.61 17.50
N ILE A 334 -19.58 9.38 17.01
CA ILE A 334 -19.17 9.15 15.61
C ILE A 334 -20.21 8.41 14.78
N GLU A 335 -21.27 7.89 15.36
CA GLU A 335 -22.28 7.10 14.63
C GLU A 335 -22.82 7.85 13.41
N LYS A 336 -23.15 9.15 13.56
CA LYS A 336 -23.60 10.01 12.46
C LYS A 336 -22.57 10.22 11.35
N ASN A 337 -21.30 10.01 11.66
CA ASN A 337 -20.21 10.19 10.69
C ASN A 337 -19.96 8.93 9.86
N ILE A 338 -20.40 7.76 10.31
CA ILE A 338 -20.17 6.49 9.61
C ILE A 338 -21.04 6.46 8.35
N ILE A 339 -20.37 6.41 7.19
CA ILE A 339 -21.05 6.34 5.88
C ILE A 339 -21.01 4.95 5.27
N ASP A 340 -20.06 4.11 5.70
CA ASP A 340 -19.92 2.75 5.22
C ASP A 340 -18.98 1.95 6.12
N LYS A 341 -19.12 0.63 6.13
CA LYS A 341 -18.20 -0.27 6.85
C LYS A 341 -18.21 -1.68 6.26
N LEU A 342 -17.06 -2.32 6.30
CA LEU A 342 -16.90 -3.75 6.05
C LEU A 342 -16.28 -4.39 7.29
N MET A 343 -17.06 -5.22 7.99
CA MET A 343 -16.64 -5.92 9.21
C MET A 343 -16.59 -7.42 8.92
N TRP A 344 -15.54 -8.10 9.38
CA TRP A 344 -15.39 -9.55 9.17
C TRP A 344 -15.08 -10.34 10.45
N TRP A 345 -14.98 -9.66 11.58
CA TRP A 345 -14.80 -10.31 12.87
C TRP A 345 -16.04 -11.10 13.32
N LYS A 346 -15.80 -12.11 14.16
CA LYS A 346 -16.84 -12.87 14.84
C LYS A 346 -16.53 -12.90 16.34
N LYS A 347 -17.58 -13.04 17.15
CA LYS A 347 -17.40 -13.25 18.61
C LYS A 347 -16.59 -14.52 18.84
N GLY A 348 -15.54 -14.42 19.67
CA GLY A 348 -14.60 -15.50 19.95
C GLY A 348 -13.37 -15.56 19.03
N ASP A 349 -13.28 -14.69 18.00
CA ASP A 349 -12.06 -14.59 17.18
C ASP A 349 -10.87 -14.18 18.06
N ASP A 350 -9.73 -14.82 17.83
CA ASP A 350 -8.51 -14.60 18.60
C ASP A 350 -7.70 -13.40 18.08
N VAL A 351 -7.37 -12.49 18.97
CA VAL A 351 -6.42 -11.41 18.72
C VAL A 351 -5.02 -11.86 19.10
N SER A 352 -4.37 -12.59 18.22
CA SER A 352 -3.00 -13.09 18.39
C SER A 352 -1.91 -12.11 17.98
N ASP A 353 -2.26 -11.05 17.25
CA ASP A 353 -1.34 -10.01 16.79
C ASP A 353 -2.01 -8.63 16.84
N VAL A 354 -1.65 -7.84 17.86
CA VAL A 354 -2.13 -6.45 18.01
C VAL A 354 -1.41 -5.45 17.08
N MET A 355 -0.34 -5.86 16.42
CA MET A 355 0.46 -4.97 15.56
C MET A 355 -0.08 -4.90 14.13
N THR A 356 -0.74 -5.96 13.65
CA THR A 356 -1.15 -6.05 12.24
C THR A 356 -2.57 -6.55 12.01
N SER A 357 -3.20 -7.25 12.99
CA SER A 357 -4.55 -7.80 12.81
C SER A 357 -5.60 -6.70 12.70
N LYS A 358 -6.47 -6.85 11.71
CA LYS A 358 -7.59 -5.96 11.42
C LYS A 358 -8.89 -6.77 11.42
N PHE A 359 -9.96 -6.17 11.91
CA PHE A 359 -11.26 -6.81 12.12
C PHE A 359 -12.38 -6.16 11.32
N GLY A 360 -12.06 -5.05 10.67
CA GLY A 360 -12.96 -4.31 9.81
C GLY A 360 -12.33 -3.04 9.28
N ILE A 361 -12.99 -2.44 8.31
CA ILE A 361 -12.69 -1.11 7.79
C ILE A 361 -13.96 -0.26 7.91
N VAL A 362 -13.81 0.95 8.42
CA VAL A 362 -14.91 1.91 8.59
C VAL A 362 -14.57 3.18 7.81
N PHE A 363 -15.57 3.69 7.08
CA PHE A 363 -15.49 4.95 6.35
C PHE A 363 -16.36 5.99 7.04
N LEU A 364 -15.79 7.17 7.27
CA LEU A 364 -16.45 8.24 7.98
C LEU A 364 -16.40 9.53 7.15
N LYS A 365 -17.45 10.35 7.28
CA LYS A 365 -17.53 11.69 6.72
C LYS A 365 -17.80 12.69 7.83
N PHE A 366 -17.13 13.83 7.77
CA PHE A 366 -17.20 14.88 8.79
C PHE A 366 -17.64 16.20 8.20
N ASP A 367 -18.11 17.11 9.06
CA ASP A 367 -18.61 18.40 8.66
C ASP A 367 -17.48 19.45 8.47
N SER A 368 -16.30 19.19 9.05
CA SER A 368 -15.15 20.10 8.96
C SER A 368 -13.82 19.38 9.02
N MET A 369 -12.76 20.02 8.50
CA MET A 369 -11.35 19.57 8.62
C MET A 369 -10.96 19.39 10.10
N LYS A 370 -11.35 20.33 10.97
CA LYS A 370 -11.02 20.25 12.41
C LYS A 370 -11.66 19.01 13.05
N GLU A 371 -12.92 18.74 12.78
CA GLU A 371 -13.62 17.56 13.30
C GLU A 371 -12.95 16.28 12.79
N MET A 372 -12.69 16.20 11.49
CA MET A 372 -12.00 15.05 10.87
C MET A 372 -10.66 14.77 11.55
N LEU A 373 -9.77 15.75 11.64
CA LEU A 373 -8.45 15.55 12.24
C LEU A 373 -8.54 15.15 13.71
N THR A 374 -9.33 15.88 14.52
CA THR A 374 -9.47 15.61 15.95
C THR A 374 -10.04 14.21 16.22
N LYS A 375 -11.09 13.81 15.49
CA LYS A 375 -11.70 12.48 15.68
C LYS A 375 -10.82 11.37 15.13
N THR A 376 -10.12 11.60 14.00
CA THR A 376 -9.24 10.58 13.41
C THR A 376 -8.06 10.24 14.30
N GLU A 377 -7.45 11.21 14.97
CA GLU A 377 -6.37 10.97 15.95
C GLU A 377 -6.81 10.05 17.10
N ARG A 378 -8.08 10.15 17.50
CA ARG A 378 -8.66 9.39 18.60
C ARG A 378 -9.51 8.20 18.14
N MET A 379 -9.46 7.84 16.85
CA MET A 379 -10.40 6.87 16.28
C MET A 379 -10.33 5.49 16.93
N GLN A 380 -9.16 5.07 17.42
CA GLN A 380 -9.00 3.81 18.15
C GLN A 380 -9.65 3.82 19.55
N GLU A 381 -9.98 4.99 20.09
CA GLU A 381 -10.78 5.14 21.31
C GLU A 381 -12.26 5.16 21.00
N LEU A 382 -12.64 5.77 19.86
CA LEU A 382 -14.02 5.92 19.39
C LEU A 382 -14.58 4.65 18.73
N ILE A 383 -13.69 3.82 18.14
CA ILE A 383 -14.01 2.48 17.63
C ILE A 383 -13.01 1.52 18.26
N HIS A 384 -13.44 0.77 19.25
CA HIS A 384 -12.54 -0.13 19.98
C HIS A 384 -13.06 -1.57 20.03
N VAL A 385 -12.11 -2.50 20.06
CA VAL A 385 -12.36 -3.93 20.13
C VAL A 385 -12.29 -4.36 21.60
N GLU A 386 -13.39 -4.89 22.13
CA GLU A 386 -13.43 -5.50 23.45
C GLU A 386 -12.95 -6.95 23.35
N VAL A 387 -12.10 -7.33 24.30
CA VAL A 387 -11.56 -8.69 24.40
C VAL A 387 -11.60 -9.19 25.83
N GLU A 388 -11.76 -10.52 25.99
CA GLU A 388 -11.65 -11.26 27.24
C GLU A 388 -10.43 -12.19 27.23
#